data_63393bc54b274754e4fdfc99f46dfffc
#
_entry.id   63393bc54b274754e4fdfc99f46dfffc
#
_cell.length_a   1.000
_cell.length_b   1.000
_cell.length_c   1.000
_cell.angle_alpha   90.00
_cell.angle_beta   90.00
_cell.angle_gamma   90.00
#
_symmetry.space_group_name_H-M   'P 1'
#
loop_
_entity.id
_entity.type
_entity.pdbx_description
1 polymer ?
#
loop_
_entity_poly.entity_id
_entity_poly.type
_entity_poly.pdbx_seq_one_letter_code
_entity_poly.pdbx_strand_id
1 'polypeptide(L)'
;MKQPKWQRRSEDRPREICAAALDVFAEKGFAAAKLDEIARRAGVSKGTLYLYFKDKEQLFRAVVRDSIAPNVAAITSAISAMEAPFADVVRMFLAGFAEREARLPVGAVAKMVIGESRNFPELARVWHDEVASKAIGALAAAIERAQQRGEVRDGDPRLFAFSLMGPMVLGALWRATLVPAGGQPLDLPALAKQHAETVLQGLLR
;
A
#
# COMPACT_ATOMS: atom_id res chain seq x y z
N MET A 1 0.01 -10.56 -36.22
CA MET A 1 -1.44 -10.88 -36.13
C MET A 1 -2.03 -10.16 -34.92
N LYS A 2 -3.02 -9.26 -35.10
CA LYS A 2 -3.73 -8.60 -33.99
C LYS A 2 -4.67 -9.61 -33.34
N GLN A 3 -4.53 -9.85 -32.02
CA GLN A 3 -5.46 -10.72 -31.29
C GLN A 3 -6.90 -10.19 -31.40
N PRO A 4 -7.92 -11.07 -31.46
CA PRO A 4 -9.32 -10.66 -31.56
C PRO A 4 -9.75 -9.82 -30.35
N LYS A 5 -10.56 -8.78 -30.59
CA LYS A 5 -11.01 -7.81 -29.59
C LYS A 5 -11.73 -8.43 -28.37
N TRP A 6 -12.31 -9.64 -28.53
CA TRP A 6 -12.98 -10.37 -27.46
C TRP A 6 -11.99 -11.12 -26.53
N GLN A 7 -10.85 -11.64 -27.03
CA GLN A 7 -9.79 -12.25 -26.23
C GLN A 7 -9.10 -11.22 -25.33
N ARG A 8 -8.78 -10.03 -25.86
CA ARG A 8 -8.25 -8.90 -25.09
C ARG A 8 -9.17 -8.51 -23.94
N ARG A 9 -10.49 -8.46 -24.13
CA ARG A 9 -11.46 -8.16 -23.08
C ARG A 9 -11.51 -9.22 -21.98
N SER A 10 -11.27 -10.49 -22.29
CA SER A 10 -11.25 -11.58 -21.30
C SER A 10 -10.03 -11.49 -20.38
N GLU A 11 -8.86 -11.12 -20.91
CA GLU A 11 -7.60 -11.01 -20.14
C GLU A 11 -7.58 -9.77 -19.22
N ASP A 12 -8.26 -8.68 -19.59
CA ASP A 12 -8.33 -7.47 -18.80
C ASP A 12 -9.42 -7.52 -17.69
N ARG A 13 -10.39 -8.42 -17.78
CA ARG A 13 -11.53 -8.53 -16.84
C ARG A 13 -11.15 -8.68 -15.36
N PRO A 14 -10.20 -9.55 -14.97
CA PRO A 14 -9.79 -9.65 -13.58
C PRO A 14 -9.26 -8.32 -13.03
N ARG A 15 -8.50 -7.58 -13.84
CA ARG A 15 -7.95 -6.26 -13.44
C ARG A 15 -9.05 -5.21 -13.30
N GLU A 16 -10.02 -5.17 -14.22
CA GLU A 16 -11.18 -4.27 -14.11
C GLU A 16 -12.01 -4.55 -12.85
N ILE A 17 -12.22 -5.83 -12.52
CA ILE A 17 -12.92 -6.25 -11.31
C ILE A 17 -12.11 -5.86 -10.05
N CYS A 18 -10.79 -6.10 -10.03
CA CYS A 18 -9.93 -5.73 -8.92
C CYS A 18 -9.89 -4.21 -8.69
N ALA A 19 -9.84 -3.40 -9.74
CA ALA A 19 -9.89 -1.95 -9.63
C ALA A 19 -11.22 -1.47 -9.00
N ALA A 20 -12.36 -1.95 -9.51
CA ALA A 20 -13.67 -1.64 -8.94
C ALA A 20 -13.82 -2.15 -7.49
N ALA A 21 -13.23 -3.31 -7.17
CA ALA A 21 -13.25 -3.86 -5.82
C ALA A 21 -12.43 -3.01 -4.85
N LEU A 22 -11.25 -2.51 -5.28
CA LEU A 22 -10.42 -1.61 -4.48
C LEU A 22 -11.18 -0.36 -4.06
N ASP A 23 -11.89 0.27 -5.01
CA ASP A 23 -12.71 1.45 -4.73
C ASP A 23 -13.84 1.15 -3.73
N VAL A 24 -14.59 0.06 -3.95
CA VAL A 24 -15.69 -0.33 -3.06
C VAL A 24 -15.17 -0.69 -1.66
N PHE A 25 -14.06 -1.39 -1.56
CA PHE A 25 -13.44 -1.72 -0.27
C PHE A 25 -12.94 -0.48 0.46
N ALA A 26 -12.34 0.47 -0.25
CA ALA A 26 -11.87 1.72 0.34
C ALA A 26 -13.03 2.61 0.84
N GLU A 27 -14.15 2.65 0.10
CA GLU A 27 -15.32 3.45 0.43
C GLU A 27 -16.15 2.86 1.59
N LYS A 28 -16.41 1.54 1.54
CA LYS A 28 -17.43 0.89 2.40
C LYS A 28 -16.86 -0.05 3.45
N GLY A 29 -15.59 -0.39 3.35
CA GLY A 29 -14.97 -1.46 4.12
C GLY A 29 -15.29 -2.84 3.58
N PHE A 30 -14.65 -3.87 4.13
CA PHE A 30 -14.78 -5.24 3.64
C PHE A 30 -16.14 -5.85 3.96
N ALA A 31 -16.64 -5.71 5.20
CA ALA A 31 -17.90 -6.33 5.61
C ALA A 31 -19.09 -5.85 4.77
N ALA A 32 -19.22 -4.53 4.57
CA ALA A 32 -20.34 -3.91 3.85
C ALA A 32 -20.24 -3.99 2.32
N ALA A 33 -19.07 -4.27 1.77
CA ALA A 33 -18.86 -4.42 0.33
C ALA A 33 -19.65 -5.63 -0.21
N LYS A 34 -20.41 -5.40 -1.28
CA LYS A 34 -21.20 -6.45 -1.95
C LYS A 34 -20.61 -6.75 -3.33
N LEU A 35 -20.47 -8.05 -3.66
CA LEU A 35 -19.95 -8.49 -4.95
C LEU A 35 -20.80 -8.00 -6.13
N ASP A 36 -22.12 -7.87 -5.94
CA ASP A 36 -23.05 -7.36 -6.95
C ASP A 36 -22.76 -5.88 -7.31
N GLU A 37 -22.38 -5.07 -6.32
CA GLU A 37 -21.99 -3.69 -6.55
C GLU A 37 -20.64 -3.61 -7.26
N ILE A 38 -19.69 -4.43 -6.85
CA ILE A 38 -18.37 -4.53 -7.50
C ILE A 38 -18.54 -4.92 -8.98
N ALA A 39 -19.35 -5.95 -9.26
CA ALA A 39 -19.64 -6.38 -10.63
C ALA A 39 -20.24 -5.23 -11.47
N ARG A 40 -21.22 -4.50 -10.92
CA ARG A 40 -21.82 -3.34 -11.56
C ARG A 40 -20.82 -2.23 -11.85
N ARG A 41 -19.93 -1.89 -10.89
CA ARG A 41 -18.88 -0.87 -11.08
C ARG A 41 -17.83 -1.31 -12.11
N ALA A 42 -17.49 -2.59 -12.14
CA ALA A 42 -16.57 -3.16 -13.11
C ALA A 42 -17.19 -3.31 -14.52
N GLY A 43 -18.50 -3.02 -14.70
CA GLY A 43 -19.19 -3.19 -15.97
C GLY A 43 -19.32 -4.67 -16.40
N VAL A 44 -19.39 -5.60 -15.44
CA VAL A 44 -19.53 -7.04 -15.69
C VAL A 44 -20.82 -7.59 -15.05
N SER A 45 -21.29 -8.75 -15.56
CA SER A 45 -22.38 -9.45 -14.89
C SER A 45 -21.88 -10.10 -13.59
N LYS A 46 -22.81 -10.35 -12.64
CA LYS A 46 -22.51 -11.10 -11.41
C LYS A 46 -21.92 -12.49 -11.74
N GLY A 47 -22.47 -13.19 -12.73
CA GLY A 47 -21.96 -14.47 -13.19
C GLY A 47 -20.51 -14.39 -13.70
N THR A 48 -20.19 -13.30 -14.42
CA THR A 48 -18.81 -13.05 -14.89
C THR A 48 -17.85 -12.87 -13.72
N LEU A 49 -18.22 -12.12 -12.68
CA LEU A 49 -17.39 -11.94 -11.48
C LEU A 49 -17.10 -13.29 -10.81
N TYR A 50 -18.13 -14.13 -10.63
CA TYR A 50 -17.98 -15.45 -10.00
C TYR A 50 -17.16 -16.46 -10.81
N LEU A 51 -16.97 -16.26 -12.12
CA LEU A 51 -16.04 -17.06 -12.92
C LEU A 51 -14.57 -16.83 -12.51
N TYR A 52 -14.22 -15.62 -12.00
CA TYR A 52 -12.87 -15.26 -11.61
C TYR A 52 -12.65 -15.35 -10.09
N PHE A 53 -13.65 -15.03 -9.28
CA PHE A 53 -13.53 -14.93 -7.83
C PHE A 53 -14.71 -15.61 -7.14
N LYS A 54 -14.42 -16.69 -6.40
CA LYS A 54 -15.43 -17.52 -5.73
C LYS A 54 -16.10 -16.79 -4.56
N ASP A 55 -15.34 -15.93 -3.88
CA ASP A 55 -15.76 -15.19 -2.70
C ASP A 55 -15.05 -13.84 -2.59
N LYS A 56 -15.47 -13.06 -1.61
CA LYS A 56 -14.96 -11.72 -1.35
C LYS A 56 -13.51 -11.72 -0.84
N GLU A 57 -13.10 -12.76 -0.12
CA GLU A 57 -11.74 -12.92 0.42
C GLU A 57 -10.75 -13.21 -0.72
N GLN A 58 -11.12 -14.09 -1.65
CA GLN A 58 -10.31 -14.34 -2.85
C GLN A 58 -10.16 -13.08 -3.70
N LEU A 59 -11.24 -12.30 -3.85
CA LEU A 59 -11.20 -11.01 -4.55
C LEU A 59 -10.29 -10.01 -3.83
N PHE A 60 -10.38 -9.90 -2.51
CA PHE A 60 -9.49 -9.03 -1.72
C PHE A 60 -8.01 -9.42 -1.91
N ARG A 61 -7.70 -10.72 -1.82
CA ARG A 61 -6.34 -11.24 -2.06
C ARG A 61 -5.83 -10.84 -3.44
N ALA A 62 -6.67 -10.94 -4.47
CA ALA A 62 -6.32 -10.52 -5.82
C ALA A 62 -6.12 -8.99 -5.91
N VAL A 63 -6.96 -8.19 -5.27
CA VAL A 63 -6.80 -6.72 -5.18
C VAL A 63 -5.43 -6.37 -4.58
N VAL A 64 -5.08 -6.96 -3.45
CA VAL A 64 -3.79 -6.70 -2.80
C VAL A 64 -2.63 -7.11 -3.72
N ARG A 65 -2.67 -8.32 -4.28
CA ARG A 65 -1.60 -8.87 -5.11
C ARG A 65 -1.44 -8.14 -6.44
N ASP A 66 -2.54 -7.76 -7.09
CA ASP A 66 -2.52 -7.29 -8.48
C ASP A 66 -2.56 -5.76 -8.57
N SER A 67 -3.05 -5.05 -7.53
CA SER A 67 -3.16 -3.58 -7.51
C SER A 67 -2.21 -2.90 -6.53
N ILE A 68 -1.88 -3.52 -5.39
CA ILE A 68 -1.09 -2.88 -4.33
C ILE A 68 0.34 -3.43 -4.29
N ALA A 69 0.52 -4.74 -4.24
CA ALA A 69 1.82 -5.38 -4.10
C ALA A 69 2.83 -5.01 -5.21
N PRO A 70 2.45 -4.83 -6.49
CA PRO A 70 3.38 -4.40 -7.52
C PRO A 70 3.99 -3.02 -7.26
N ASN A 71 3.23 -2.09 -6.65
CA ASN A 71 3.75 -0.78 -6.27
C ASN A 71 4.75 -0.88 -5.11
N VAL A 72 4.50 -1.76 -4.14
CA VAL A 72 5.44 -2.06 -3.05
C VAL A 72 6.70 -2.69 -3.63
N ALA A 73 6.58 -3.67 -4.52
CA ALA A 73 7.71 -4.33 -5.17
C ALA A 73 8.57 -3.34 -5.98
N ALA A 74 7.97 -2.41 -6.70
CA ALA A 74 8.70 -1.38 -7.45
C ALA A 74 9.52 -0.47 -6.52
N ILE A 75 8.93 -0.05 -5.39
CA ILE A 75 9.63 0.76 -4.39
C ILE A 75 10.78 -0.01 -3.75
N THR A 76 10.52 -1.23 -3.31
CA THR A 76 11.53 -2.07 -2.64
C THR A 76 12.69 -2.39 -3.57
N SER A 77 12.41 -2.64 -4.86
CA SER A 77 13.45 -2.83 -5.87
C SER A 77 14.27 -1.55 -6.10
N ALA A 78 13.60 -0.39 -6.17
CA ALA A 78 14.30 0.89 -6.32
C ALA A 78 15.23 1.18 -5.13
N ILE A 79 14.77 0.96 -3.90
CA ILE A 79 15.56 1.10 -2.67
C ILE A 79 16.77 0.14 -2.68
N SER A 80 16.55 -1.10 -3.12
CA SER A 80 17.60 -2.12 -3.13
C SER A 80 18.69 -1.84 -4.17
N ALA A 81 18.31 -1.26 -5.32
CA ALA A 81 19.22 -0.93 -6.41
C ALA A 81 19.90 0.44 -6.25
N MET A 82 19.52 1.25 -5.27
CA MET A 82 20.02 2.61 -5.14
C MET A 82 21.39 2.65 -4.47
N GLU A 83 22.38 3.13 -5.21
CA GLU A 83 23.73 3.47 -4.75
C GLU A 83 23.81 4.98 -4.44
N ALA A 84 23.03 5.42 -3.45
CA ALA A 84 22.96 6.83 -3.05
C ALA A 84 23.17 6.96 -1.53
N PRO A 85 23.51 8.16 -1.03
CA PRO A 85 23.52 8.43 0.40
C PRO A 85 22.20 8.05 1.05
N PHE A 86 22.23 7.49 2.26
CA PHE A 86 21.02 7.02 2.94
C PHE A 86 19.96 8.12 3.10
N ALA A 87 20.39 9.36 3.32
CA ALA A 87 19.50 10.50 3.41
C ALA A 87 18.62 10.68 2.17
N ASP A 88 19.18 10.48 0.98
CA ASP A 88 18.44 10.61 -0.29
C ASP A 88 17.47 9.44 -0.49
N VAL A 89 17.87 8.24 -0.08
CA VAL A 89 16.97 7.06 -0.06
C VAL A 89 15.75 7.35 0.81
N VAL A 90 15.93 7.90 2.02
CA VAL A 90 14.83 8.24 2.93
C VAL A 90 13.92 9.30 2.32
N ARG A 91 14.48 10.40 1.81
CA ARG A 91 13.69 11.48 1.18
C ARG A 91 12.85 10.97 0.02
N MET A 92 13.47 10.22 -0.89
CA MET A 92 12.79 9.62 -2.05
C MET A 92 11.67 8.66 -1.60
N PHE A 93 11.94 7.81 -0.62
CA PHE A 93 10.98 6.83 -0.14
C PHE A 93 9.73 7.50 0.47
N LEU A 94 9.92 8.47 1.36
CA LEU A 94 8.82 9.16 2.04
C LEU A 94 8.01 10.03 1.06
N ALA A 95 8.67 10.76 0.14
CA ALA A 95 7.99 11.50 -0.92
C ALA A 95 7.18 10.56 -1.83
N GLY A 96 7.79 9.46 -2.26
CA GLY A 96 7.12 8.46 -3.09
C GLY A 96 5.94 7.79 -2.40
N PHE A 97 5.97 7.59 -1.09
CA PHE A 97 4.80 7.13 -0.33
C PHE A 97 3.65 8.15 -0.42
N ALA A 98 3.93 9.42 -0.16
CA ALA A 98 2.93 10.49 -0.19
C ALA A 98 2.27 10.64 -1.58
N GLU A 99 3.06 10.58 -2.66
CA GLU A 99 2.55 10.65 -4.03
C GLU A 99 1.65 9.47 -4.39
N ARG A 100 2.03 8.25 -3.96
CA ARG A 100 1.25 7.05 -4.24
C ARG A 100 -0.05 7.01 -3.48
N GLU A 101 -0.07 7.48 -2.22
CA GLU A 101 -1.29 7.57 -1.43
C GLU A 101 -2.35 8.48 -2.09
N ALA A 102 -1.93 9.44 -2.91
CA ALA A 102 -2.85 10.26 -3.70
C ALA A 102 -3.53 9.50 -4.85
N ARG A 103 -2.92 8.41 -5.33
CA ARG A 103 -3.40 7.61 -6.48
C ARG A 103 -4.01 6.28 -6.08
N LEU A 104 -3.50 5.68 -5.01
CA LEU A 104 -3.94 4.39 -4.48
C LEU A 104 -4.31 4.61 -3.02
N PRO A 105 -5.57 4.32 -2.62
CA PRO A 105 -6.04 4.56 -1.25
C PRO A 105 -5.50 3.50 -0.27
N VAL A 106 -4.16 3.41 -0.16
CA VAL A 106 -3.47 2.42 0.70
C VAL A 106 -3.87 2.60 2.16
N GLY A 107 -4.00 3.86 2.63
CA GLY A 107 -4.47 4.16 3.98
C GLY A 107 -5.90 3.70 4.24
N ALA A 108 -6.80 3.82 3.26
CA ALA A 108 -8.17 3.33 3.40
C ALA A 108 -8.22 1.79 3.46
N VAL A 109 -7.39 1.11 2.66
CA VAL A 109 -7.27 -0.36 2.72
C VAL A 109 -6.64 -0.80 4.03
N ALA A 110 -5.59 -0.13 4.50
CA ALA A 110 -4.96 -0.41 5.80
C ALA A 110 -5.96 -0.24 6.95
N LYS A 111 -6.72 0.86 6.97
CA LYS A 111 -7.82 1.09 7.93
C LYS A 111 -8.82 -0.06 7.92
N MET A 112 -9.26 -0.48 6.75
CA MET A 112 -10.21 -1.58 6.59
C MET A 112 -9.62 -2.88 7.15
N VAL A 113 -8.38 -3.22 6.79
CA VAL A 113 -7.69 -4.42 7.29
C VAL A 113 -7.60 -4.41 8.82
N ILE A 114 -7.18 -3.28 9.41
CA ILE A 114 -7.08 -3.13 10.86
C ILE A 114 -8.45 -3.29 11.53
N GLY A 115 -9.48 -2.61 11.02
CA GLY A 115 -10.83 -2.64 11.59
C GLY A 115 -11.52 -4.00 11.47
N GLU A 116 -11.24 -4.74 10.40
CA GLU A 116 -11.91 -6.02 10.10
C GLU A 116 -11.06 -7.25 10.51
N SER A 117 -9.82 -7.06 10.95
CA SER A 117 -8.87 -8.16 11.23
C SER A 117 -9.36 -9.16 12.27
N ARG A 118 -10.21 -8.71 13.22
CA ARG A 118 -10.80 -9.59 14.22
C ARG A 118 -11.82 -10.56 13.62
N ASN A 119 -12.62 -10.09 12.67
CA ASN A 119 -13.67 -10.88 12.03
C ASN A 119 -13.15 -11.66 10.82
N PHE A 120 -12.13 -11.10 10.14
CA PHE A 120 -11.53 -11.64 8.93
C PHE A 120 -9.99 -11.63 9.06
N PRO A 121 -9.40 -12.53 9.87
CA PRO A 121 -7.95 -12.53 10.13
C PRO A 121 -7.10 -12.77 8.88
N GLU A 122 -7.69 -13.38 7.86
CA GLU A 122 -7.04 -13.61 6.57
C GLU A 122 -6.68 -12.29 5.84
N LEU A 123 -7.48 -11.22 6.01
CA LEU A 123 -7.17 -9.91 5.45
C LEU A 123 -5.86 -9.35 6.03
N ALA A 124 -5.69 -9.48 7.36
CA ALA A 124 -4.48 -9.03 8.02
C ALA A 124 -3.25 -9.87 7.59
N ARG A 125 -3.42 -11.17 7.40
CA ARG A 125 -2.36 -12.07 6.91
C ARG A 125 -1.92 -11.69 5.50
N VAL A 126 -2.87 -11.54 4.57
CA VAL A 126 -2.56 -11.13 3.19
C VAL A 126 -1.87 -9.77 3.15
N TRP A 127 -2.36 -8.81 3.93
CA TRP A 127 -1.74 -7.49 4.02
C TRP A 127 -0.33 -7.53 4.59
N HIS A 128 -0.12 -8.31 5.65
CA HIS A 128 1.19 -8.53 6.24
C HIS A 128 2.16 -9.11 5.21
N ASP A 129 1.79 -10.21 4.55
CA ASP A 129 2.69 -10.99 3.69
C ASP A 129 3.01 -10.25 2.38
N GLU A 130 2.04 -9.55 1.80
CA GLU A 130 2.19 -8.94 0.49
C GLU A 130 2.61 -7.46 0.52
N VAL A 131 2.39 -6.77 1.63
CA VAL A 131 2.61 -5.32 1.73
C VAL A 131 3.54 -4.96 2.88
N ALA A 132 3.11 -5.16 4.13
CA ALA A 132 3.78 -4.58 5.28
C ALA A 132 5.16 -5.17 5.52
N SER A 133 5.30 -6.51 5.52
CA SER A 133 6.59 -7.18 5.74
C SER A 133 7.61 -6.85 4.65
N LYS A 134 7.17 -6.74 3.39
CA LYS A 134 8.05 -6.40 2.26
C LYS A 134 8.55 -4.95 2.36
N ALA A 135 7.67 -4.00 2.69
CA ALA A 135 8.05 -2.60 2.85
C ALA A 135 9.02 -2.40 4.03
N ILE A 136 8.68 -2.93 5.20
CA ILE A 136 9.53 -2.84 6.40
C ILE A 136 10.86 -3.58 6.19
N GLY A 137 10.83 -4.77 5.58
CA GLY A 137 12.05 -5.53 5.30
C GLY A 137 13.00 -4.82 4.35
N ALA A 138 12.50 -4.19 3.30
CA ALA A 138 13.34 -3.44 2.36
C ALA A 138 13.99 -2.20 3.01
N LEU A 139 13.23 -1.48 3.85
CA LEU A 139 13.77 -0.36 4.61
C LEU A 139 14.83 -0.81 5.63
N ALA A 140 14.54 -1.88 6.38
CA ALA A 140 15.49 -2.43 7.35
C ALA A 140 16.80 -2.85 6.66
N ALA A 141 16.74 -3.51 5.50
CA ALA A 141 17.91 -3.88 4.74
C ALA A 141 18.69 -2.65 4.20
N ALA A 142 17.99 -1.57 3.81
CA ALA A 142 18.65 -0.33 3.42
C ALA A 142 19.35 0.36 4.58
N ILE A 143 18.73 0.36 5.77
CA ILE A 143 19.32 0.89 7.00
C ILE A 143 20.56 0.08 7.40
N GLU A 144 20.48 -1.26 7.37
CA GLU A 144 21.60 -2.13 7.69
C GLU A 144 22.81 -1.87 6.77
N ARG A 145 22.58 -1.74 5.46
CA ARG A 145 23.65 -1.35 4.52
C ARG A 145 24.23 0.03 4.85
N ALA A 146 23.40 0.99 5.24
CA ALA A 146 23.87 2.33 5.62
C ALA A 146 24.65 2.34 6.93
N GLN A 147 24.31 1.48 7.88
CA GLN A 147 25.09 1.24 9.09
C GLN A 147 26.46 0.65 8.76
N GLN A 148 26.52 -0.35 7.87
CA GLN A 148 27.79 -0.93 7.40
C GLN A 148 28.70 0.07 6.70
N ARG A 149 28.13 1.10 6.03
CA ARG A 149 28.90 2.23 5.45
C ARG A 149 29.23 3.35 6.45
N GLY A 150 28.76 3.24 7.70
CA GLY A 150 28.98 4.26 8.73
C GLY A 150 28.13 5.51 8.57
N GLU A 151 27.12 5.54 7.70
CA GLU A 151 26.20 6.66 7.48
C GLU A 151 25.14 6.75 8.59
N VAL A 152 24.68 5.61 9.10
CA VAL A 152 23.64 5.51 10.11
C VAL A 152 24.21 4.96 11.42
N ARG A 153 23.76 5.49 12.55
CA ARG A 153 24.15 5.02 13.88
C ARG A 153 23.74 3.57 14.12
N ASP A 154 24.39 2.92 15.08
CA ASP A 154 24.05 1.58 15.53
C ASP A 154 22.65 1.54 16.16
N GLY A 155 21.97 0.43 15.97
CA GLY A 155 20.61 0.17 16.45
C GLY A 155 19.93 -0.91 15.63
N ASP A 156 18.75 -1.32 16.04
CA ASP A 156 17.96 -2.32 15.30
C ASP A 156 17.39 -1.68 14.01
N PRO A 157 17.82 -2.16 12.81
CA PRO A 157 17.33 -1.62 11.53
C PRO A 157 15.82 -1.72 11.37
N ARG A 158 15.19 -2.73 11.95
CA ARG A 158 13.74 -2.93 11.89
C ARG A 158 13.01 -1.87 12.69
N LEU A 159 13.49 -1.53 13.89
CA LEU A 159 12.88 -0.48 14.71
C LEU A 159 13.03 0.89 14.05
N PHE A 160 14.16 1.16 13.42
CA PHE A 160 14.33 2.38 12.62
C PHE A 160 13.39 2.41 11.41
N ALA A 161 13.15 1.27 10.73
CA ALA A 161 12.17 1.18 9.65
C ALA A 161 10.75 1.50 10.12
N PHE A 162 10.33 1.02 11.29
CA PHE A 162 9.05 1.40 11.90
C PHE A 162 8.99 2.89 12.23
N SER A 163 10.06 3.49 12.74
CA SER A 163 10.14 4.92 13.02
C SER A 163 9.99 5.76 11.75
N LEU A 164 10.55 5.30 10.62
CA LEU A 164 10.41 5.94 9.30
C LEU A 164 8.98 5.85 8.77
N MET A 165 8.34 4.67 8.90
CA MET A 165 7.01 4.43 8.33
C MET A 165 5.87 4.97 9.20
N GLY A 166 6.03 5.01 10.50
CA GLY A 166 4.95 5.30 11.46
C GLY A 166 4.16 6.57 11.14
N PRO A 167 4.79 7.75 11.05
CA PRO A 167 4.10 8.99 10.74
C PRO A 167 3.40 8.99 9.37
N MET A 168 3.97 8.32 8.36
CA MET A 168 3.37 8.23 7.04
C MET A 168 2.09 7.39 7.06
N VAL A 169 2.14 6.24 7.73
CA VAL A 169 0.96 5.37 7.92
C VAL A 169 -0.11 6.08 8.75
N LEU A 170 0.29 6.75 9.84
CA LEU A 170 -0.64 7.56 10.64
C LEU A 170 -1.29 8.66 9.80
N GLY A 171 -0.52 9.37 8.98
CA GLY A 171 -1.03 10.40 8.08
C GLY A 171 -2.02 9.86 7.05
N ALA A 172 -1.75 8.69 6.47
CA ALA A 172 -2.66 8.02 5.55
C ALA A 172 -3.96 7.59 6.25
N LEU A 173 -3.87 7.02 7.45
CA LEU A 173 -5.03 6.67 8.29
C LEU A 173 -5.84 7.90 8.70
N TRP A 174 -5.17 9.00 9.06
CA TRP A 174 -5.82 10.28 9.37
C TRP A 174 -6.68 10.76 8.20
N ARG A 175 -6.10 10.82 7.02
CA ARG A 175 -6.82 11.22 5.79
C ARG A 175 -8.00 10.30 5.49
N ALA A 176 -7.84 8.99 5.66
CA ALA A 176 -8.88 8.01 5.36
C ALA A 176 -9.97 7.91 6.44
N THR A 177 -9.73 8.44 7.64
CA THR A 177 -10.64 8.24 8.79
C THR A 177 -11.15 9.53 9.38
N LEU A 178 -10.24 10.43 9.76
CA LEU A 178 -10.59 11.61 10.54
C LEU A 178 -10.99 12.80 9.67
N VAL A 179 -10.37 12.97 8.50
CA VAL A 179 -10.76 14.06 7.57
C VAL A 179 -12.22 13.92 7.12
N PRO A 180 -12.73 12.75 6.70
CA PRO A 180 -14.15 12.59 6.39
C PRO A 180 -15.09 12.81 7.59
N ALA A 181 -14.59 12.67 8.82
CA ALA A 181 -15.33 12.92 10.07
C ALA A 181 -15.24 14.37 10.57
N GLY A 182 -14.71 15.30 9.75
CA GLY A 182 -14.58 16.71 10.09
C GLY A 182 -13.20 17.09 10.66
N GLY A 183 -12.23 16.18 10.69
CA GLY A 183 -10.85 16.47 11.06
C GLY A 183 -10.16 17.39 10.03
N GLN A 184 -9.17 18.15 10.49
CA GLN A 184 -8.42 19.03 9.60
C GLN A 184 -7.67 18.22 8.51
N PRO A 185 -7.67 18.68 7.24
CA PRO A 185 -6.87 18.07 6.19
C PRO A 185 -5.39 18.04 6.55
N LEU A 186 -4.72 16.95 6.20
CA LEU A 186 -3.28 16.77 6.38
C LEU A 186 -2.59 16.75 5.01
N ASP A 187 -1.63 17.66 4.83
CA ASP A 187 -0.74 17.67 3.67
C ASP A 187 0.32 16.58 3.85
N LEU A 188 0.10 15.42 3.21
CA LEU A 188 0.98 14.27 3.33
C LEU A 188 2.36 14.49 2.69
N PRO A 189 2.50 15.18 1.54
CA PRO A 189 3.79 15.63 1.02
C PRO A 189 4.58 16.52 1.99
N ALA A 190 3.92 17.49 2.62
CA ALA A 190 4.57 18.34 3.62
C ALA A 190 5.01 17.54 4.85
N LEU A 191 4.16 16.61 5.33
CA LEU A 191 4.53 15.68 6.40
C LEU A 191 5.74 14.84 6.02
N ALA A 192 5.77 14.28 4.81
CA ALA A 192 6.88 13.46 4.32
C ALA A 192 8.21 14.22 4.34
N LYS A 193 8.20 15.47 3.85
CA LYS A 193 9.39 16.33 3.83
C LYS A 193 9.87 16.66 5.24
N GLN A 194 8.99 17.13 6.11
CA GLN A 194 9.35 17.48 7.49
C GLN A 194 9.81 16.27 8.29
N HIS A 195 9.12 15.13 8.14
CA HIS A 195 9.49 13.89 8.82
C HIS A 195 10.85 13.38 8.36
N ALA A 196 11.17 13.45 7.05
CA ALA A 196 12.50 13.09 6.56
C ALA A 196 13.60 13.84 7.29
N GLU A 197 13.50 15.18 7.36
CA GLU A 197 14.50 15.99 8.04
C GLU A 197 14.59 15.66 9.55
N THR A 198 13.45 15.51 10.22
CA THR A 198 13.40 15.20 11.65
C THR A 198 14.05 13.85 11.96
N VAL A 199 13.72 12.80 11.19
CA VAL A 199 14.24 11.47 11.47
C VAL A 199 15.72 11.33 11.08
N LEU A 200 16.15 11.99 10.00
CA LEU A 200 17.54 11.96 9.57
C LEU A 200 18.48 12.60 10.59
N GLN A 201 18.06 13.69 11.28
CA GLN A 201 18.84 14.29 12.38
C GLN A 201 19.10 13.32 13.53
N GLY A 202 18.20 12.36 13.75
CA GLY A 202 18.36 11.34 14.79
C GLY A 202 19.03 10.04 14.34
N LEU A 203 19.14 9.80 13.03
CA LEU A 203 19.68 8.56 12.45
C LEU A 203 21.11 8.70 11.93
N LEU A 204 21.44 9.85 11.34
CA LEU A 204 22.78 10.08 10.76
C LEU A 204 23.84 10.25 11.87
N ARG A 205 25.07 9.84 11.52
CA ARG A 205 26.29 10.09 12.35
C ARG A 205 26.90 11.42 12.03
#